data_ba9338b56b7773b0d1758ce8180bfa3a
#
_entry.id   ba9338b56b7773b0d1758ce8180bfa3a
#
_cell.length_a   1.000
_cell.length_b   1.000
_cell.length_c   1.000
_cell.angle_alpha   90.00
_cell.angle_beta   90.00
_cell.angle_gamma   90.00
#
_symmetry.space_group_name_H-M   'P 1'
#
loop_
_entity.id
_entity.type
_entity.pdbx_description
1 polymer ?
#
loop_
_entity_poly.entity_id
_entity_poly.type
_entity_poly.pdbx_seq_one_letter_code
_entity_poly.pdbx_strand_id
1 'polypeptide(L)'
;MAATEYEGRQNLEMHHWPELREKVNELLRLVFPGRGIDGELKQLIFTAASLARGCLHCQSHGSYHLHKLGVADEKIQALWSYRTSPEFSDAERAALDLAFAAGISPNVVEPENYVELRKHYSNDQIIEILAVIAVGGFLNRWNDTIATVTDQESIDFAERVLRPVGWNSGKHTGSAEEQRKGHPITFGYIDK
;
A
#
# COMPACT_ATOMS: atom_id res chain seq x y z
N MET A 1 20.24 -9.39 -10.70
CA MET A 1 19.83 -10.60 -10.00
C MET A 1 18.44 -10.36 -9.42
N ALA A 2 17.54 -11.29 -9.72
CA ALA A 2 16.21 -11.51 -9.16
C ALA A 2 15.23 -10.33 -9.14
N ALA A 3 14.71 -9.97 -10.32
CA ALA A 3 13.42 -9.26 -10.46
C ALA A 3 12.23 -10.26 -10.49
N THR A 4 12.41 -11.46 -9.95
CA THR A 4 11.54 -12.61 -10.23
C THR A 4 10.63 -13.04 -9.07
N GLU A 5 10.62 -12.37 -7.93
CA GLU A 5 9.82 -12.81 -6.78
C GLU A 5 8.67 -11.90 -6.38
N TYR A 6 8.43 -10.81 -7.11
CA TYR A 6 7.27 -9.96 -6.87
C TYR A 6 6.19 -10.15 -7.94
N GLU A 7 5.95 -11.38 -8.34
CA GLU A 7 4.66 -11.70 -8.95
C GLU A 7 3.62 -11.84 -7.82
N GLY A 8 3.33 -10.72 -7.16
CA GLY A 8 2.23 -10.65 -6.23
C GLY A 8 0.96 -11.16 -6.92
N ARG A 9 0.08 -11.80 -6.18
CA ARG A 9 -1.18 -12.38 -6.70
C ARG A 9 -2.08 -11.37 -7.42
N GLN A 10 -1.91 -10.08 -7.20
CA GLN A 10 -2.56 -9.01 -7.96
C GLN A 10 -2.26 -9.07 -9.47
N ASN A 11 -1.19 -9.76 -9.87
CA ASN A 11 -0.87 -9.98 -11.28
C ASN A 11 -1.59 -11.19 -11.88
N LEU A 12 -2.18 -12.07 -11.08
CA LEU A 12 -2.87 -13.26 -11.58
C LEU A 12 -4.14 -12.88 -12.34
N GLU A 13 -4.91 -11.94 -11.80
CA GLU A 13 -6.14 -11.47 -12.44
C GLU A 13 -5.81 -10.59 -13.65
N MET A 14 -4.73 -9.82 -13.60
CA MET A 14 -4.28 -9.01 -14.74
C MET A 14 -3.70 -9.83 -15.90
N HIS A 15 -3.51 -11.17 -15.76
CA HIS A 15 -3.03 -11.99 -16.87
C HIS A 15 -4.05 -12.06 -18.02
N HIS A 16 -5.34 -11.82 -17.73
CA HIS A 16 -6.37 -11.70 -18.77
C HIS A 16 -6.25 -10.44 -19.63
N TRP A 17 -5.43 -9.47 -19.18
CA TRP A 17 -5.09 -8.26 -19.95
C TRP A 17 -3.59 -7.95 -19.82
N PRO A 18 -2.75 -8.67 -20.59
CA PRO A 18 -1.29 -8.60 -20.48
C PRO A 18 -0.71 -7.19 -20.62
N GLU A 19 -1.27 -6.38 -21.52
CA GLU A 19 -0.82 -5.00 -21.74
C GLU A 19 -1.11 -4.12 -20.50
N LEU A 20 -2.25 -4.29 -19.85
CA LEU A 20 -2.56 -3.59 -18.59
C LEU A 20 -1.55 -3.99 -17.53
N ARG A 21 -1.29 -5.29 -17.36
CA ARG A 21 -0.29 -5.80 -16.39
C ARG A 21 1.09 -5.19 -16.61
N GLU A 22 1.53 -5.15 -17.87
CA GLU A 22 2.82 -4.57 -18.25
C GLU A 22 2.88 -3.09 -17.86
N LYS A 23 1.87 -2.28 -18.19
CA LYS A 23 1.82 -0.85 -17.90
C LYS A 23 1.72 -0.56 -16.42
N VAL A 24 0.96 -1.34 -15.67
CA VAL A 24 0.91 -1.23 -14.20
C VAL A 24 2.28 -1.53 -13.60
N ASN A 25 2.95 -2.61 -14.03
CA ASN A 25 4.28 -2.94 -13.54
C ASN A 25 5.34 -1.88 -13.90
N GLU A 26 5.27 -1.29 -15.10
CA GLU A 26 6.12 -0.15 -15.47
C GLU A 26 5.88 1.04 -14.55
N LEU A 27 4.63 1.37 -14.27
CA LEU A 27 4.26 2.46 -13.36
C LEU A 27 4.77 2.21 -11.94
N LEU A 28 4.63 1.00 -11.40
CA LEU A 28 5.14 0.63 -10.09
C LEU A 28 6.66 0.78 -10.02
N ARG A 29 7.38 0.29 -11.05
CA ARG A 29 8.83 0.44 -11.15
C ARG A 29 9.31 1.89 -11.32
N LEU A 30 8.47 2.78 -11.80
CA LEU A 30 8.75 4.19 -11.91
C LEU A 30 8.51 4.93 -10.59
N VAL A 31 7.42 4.61 -9.90
CA VAL A 31 6.95 5.39 -8.74
C VAL A 31 7.63 4.98 -7.43
N PHE A 32 7.80 3.68 -7.17
CA PHE A 32 8.28 3.21 -5.85
C PHE A 32 9.80 3.32 -5.63
N PRO A 33 10.69 3.13 -6.60
CA PRO A 33 12.12 3.37 -6.37
C PRO A 33 12.41 4.79 -5.92
N GLY A 34 13.42 4.95 -5.07
CA GLY A 34 13.85 6.27 -4.60
C GLY A 34 14.28 7.18 -5.76
N ARG A 35 13.83 8.43 -5.72
CA ARG A 35 14.22 9.50 -6.64
C ARG A 35 14.49 10.78 -5.86
N GLY A 36 13.47 11.62 -5.62
CA GLY A 36 13.54 12.82 -4.78
C GLY A 36 13.23 12.56 -3.32
N ILE A 37 12.40 11.51 -3.05
CA ILE A 37 12.16 10.96 -1.71
C ILE A 37 12.60 9.49 -1.68
N ASP A 38 12.98 9.01 -0.51
CA ASP A 38 13.49 7.65 -0.34
C ASP A 38 12.39 6.58 -0.37
N GLY A 39 12.81 5.31 -0.47
CA GLY A 39 11.89 4.18 -0.57
C GLY A 39 11.13 3.91 0.73
N GLU A 40 11.72 4.21 1.90
CA GLU A 40 11.04 4.07 3.19
C GLU A 40 9.84 5.02 3.28
N LEU A 41 10.05 6.31 3.00
CA LEU A 41 8.98 7.30 3.03
C LEU A 41 7.87 6.97 2.01
N LYS A 42 8.24 6.55 0.79
CA LYS A 42 7.25 6.09 -0.21
C LYS A 42 6.40 4.95 0.31
N GLN A 43 7.03 3.99 0.97
CA GLN A 43 6.32 2.84 1.50
C GLN A 43 5.44 3.20 2.72
N LEU A 44 5.90 4.13 3.58
CA LEU A 44 5.08 4.71 4.66
C LEU A 44 3.83 5.41 4.11
N ILE A 45 3.98 6.24 3.09
CA ILE A 45 2.88 6.94 2.40
C ILE A 45 1.87 5.95 1.80
N PHE A 46 2.35 4.92 1.10
CA PHE A 46 1.50 3.87 0.54
C PHE A 46 0.70 3.16 1.63
N THR A 47 1.36 2.78 2.73
CA THR A 47 0.73 2.06 3.83
C THR A 47 -0.29 2.94 4.56
N ALA A 48 0.01 4.22 4.78
CA ALA A 48 -0.90 5.19 5.37
C ALA A 48 -2.16 5.43 4.50
N ALA A 49 -1.99 5.59 3.19
CA ALA A 49 -3.12 5.69 2.26
C ALA A 49 -3.98 4.40 2.26
N SER A 50 -3.34 3.23 2.41
CA SER A 50 -4.00 1.93 2.50
C SER A 50 -4.76 1.75 3.82
N LEU A 51 -4.23 2.29 4.93
CA LEU A 51 -4.94 2.39 6.21
C LEU A 51 -6.21 3.22 6.08
N ALA A 52 -6.09 4.43 5.55
CA ALA A 52 -7.20 5.35 5.35
C ALA A 52 -8.28 4.77 4.42
N ARG A 53 -7.86 3.98 3.43
CA ARG A 53 -8.76 3.31 2.48
C ARG A 53 -9.40 2.05 3.01
N GLY A 54 -8.81 1.40 4.02
CA GLY A 54 -9.29 0.15 4.60
C GLY A 54 -8.91 -1.12 3.81
N CYS A 55 -7.92 -1.06 2.91
CA CYS A 55 -7.44 -2.24 2.19
C CYS A 55 -6.50 -3.08 3.07
N LEU A 56 -7.04 -4.10 3.72
CA LEU A 56 -6.29 -4.96 4.67
C LEU A 56 -5.13 -5.70 3.99
N HIS A 57 -5.29 -6.16 2.75
CA HIS A 57 -4.22 -6.73 1.93
C HIS A 57 -3.08 -5.72 1.74
N CYS A 58 -3.42 -4.49 1.33
CA CYS A 58 -2.40 -3.48 1.06
C CYS A 58 -1.69 -3.00 2.33
N GLN A 59 -2.38 -3.01 3.47
CA GLN A 59 -1.78 -2.71 4.78
C GLN A 59 -0.71 -3.74 5.16
N SER A 60 -1.01 -5.04 5.03
CA SER A 60 -0.05 -6.09 5.34
C SER A 60 1.14 -6.09 4.39
N HIS A 61 0.89 -5.97 3.08
CA HIS A 61 1.96 -5.87 2.07
C HIS A 61 2.84 -4.65 2.30
N GLY A 62 2.25 -3.47 2.48
CA GLY A 62 2.99 -2.24 2.74
C GLY A 62 3.87 -2.34 3.98
N SER A 63 3.32 -2.88 5.07
CA SER A 63 4.04 -3.07 6.32
C SER A 63 5.14 -4.12 6.21
N TYR A 64 4.91 -5.24 5.52
CA TYR A 64 5.93 -6.23 5.26
C TYR A 64 7.08 -5.69 4.39
N HIS A 65 6.76 -4.83 3.41
CA HIS A 65 7.79 -4.15 2.63
C HIS A 65 8.65 -3.20 3.46
N LEU A 66 8.05 -2.43 4.36
CA LEU A 66 8.80 -1.60 5.32
C LEU A 66 9.78 -2.46 6.14
N HIS A 67 9.31 -3.58 6.65
CA HIS A 67 10.16 -4.54 7.36
C HIS A 67 11.34 -5.04 6.48
N LYS A 68 11.08 -5.38 5.23
CA LYS A 68 12.13 -5.81 4.28
C LYS A 68 13.12 -4.68 3.94
N LEU A 69 12.72 -3.42 4.05
CA LEU A 69 13.60 -2.26 3.95
C LEU A 69 14.43 -2.02 5.23
N GLY A 70 14.20 -2.79 6.29
CA GLY A 70 14.92 -2.68 7.56
C GLY A 70 14.29 -1.70 8.55
N VAL A 71 13.07 -1.24 8.29
CA VAL A 71 12.33 -0.38 9.24
C VAL A 71 11.95 -1.20 10.47
N ALA A 72 12.17 -0.63 11.66
CA ALA A 72 11.84 -1.28 12.92
C ALA A 72 10.35 -1.60 13.05
N ASP A 73 10.01 -2.77 13.58
CA ASP A 73 8.63 -3.21 13.73
C ASP A 73 7.80 -2.24 14.59
N GLU A 74 8.45 -1.58 15.56
CA GLU A 74 7.85 -0.55 16.42
C GLU A 74 7.40 0.68 15.62
N LYS A 75 8.22 1.16 14.68
CA LYS A 75 7.88 2.28 13.79
C LYS A 75 6.76 1.86 12.83
N ILE A 76 6.80 0.64 12.29
CA ILE A 76 5.74 0.11 11.43
C ILE A 76 4.40 0.07 12.17
N GLN A 77 4.39 -0.47 13.39
CA GLN A 77 3.21 -0.53 14.24
C GLN A 77 2.71 0.88 14.61
N ALA A 78 3.62 1.81 14.91
CA ALA A 78 3.32 3.19 15.28
C ALA A 78 2.64 3.99 14.16
N LEU A 79 2.62 3.50 12.90
CA LEU A 79 1.92 4.15 11.80
C LEU A 79 0.42 4.33 12.08
N TRP A 80 -0.18 3.44 12.88
CA TRP A 80 -1.57 3.55 13.33
C TRP A 80 -1.81 4.74 14.29
N SER A 81 -0.74 5.28 14.87
CA SER A 81 -0.76 6.43 15.79
C SER A 81 0.31 7.47 15.41
N TYR A 82 0.67 7.58 14.14
CA TYR A 82 1.81 8.38 13.64
C TYR A 82 1.79 9.84 14.11
N ARG A 83 0.61 10.44 14.29
CA ARG A 83 0.47 11.85 14.70
C ARG A 83 1.06 12.14 16.08
N THR A 84 1.02 11.18 16.98
CA THR A 84 1.47 11.32 18.37
C THR A 84 2.72 10.51 18.68
N SER A 85 3.12 9.59 17.80
CA SER A 85 4.29 8.76 18.01
C SER A 85 5.59 9.53 17.81
N PRO A 86 6.61 9.35 18.67
CA PRO A 86 7.93 9.95 18.50
C PRO A 86 8.74 9.33 17.34
N GLU A 87 8.29 8.22 16.77
CA GLU A 87 8.97 7.51 15.69
C GLU A 87 8.98 8.26 14.34
N PHE A 88 8.18 9.33 14.22
CA PHE A 88 8.05 10.08 12.99
C PHE A 88 8.53 11.52 13.15
N SER A 89 9.30 11.99 12.17
CA SER A 89 9.66 13.40 12.02
C SER A 89 8.47 14.25 11.57
N ASP A 90 8.56 15.56 11.69
CA ASP A 90 7.52 16.49 11.24
C ASP A 90 7.34 16.40 9.70
N ALA A 91 8.43 16.17 8.97
CA ALA A 91 8.37 15.96 7.52
C ALA A 91 7.57 14.70 7.16
N GLU A 92 7.85 13.57 7.83
CA GLU A 92 7.08 12.33 7.64
C GLU A 92 5.61 12.53 8.01
N ARG A 93 5.32 13.18 9.15
CA ARG A 93 3.93 13.47 9.55
C ARG A 93 3.18 14.27 8.51
N ALA A 94 3.81 15.31 7.92
CA ALA A 94 3.18 16.11 6.87
C ALA A 94 2.82 15.26 5.64
N ALA A 95 3.70 14.36 5.22
CA ALA A 95 3.44 13.44 4.11
C ALA A 95 2.35 12.41 4.45
N LEU A 96 2.36 11.87 5.68
CA LEU A 96 1.36 10.91 6.15
C LEU A 96 -0.01 11.55 6.33
N ASP A 97 -0.09 12.81 6.79
CA ASP A 97 -1.36 13.55 6.89
C ASP A 97 -2.01 13.72 5.51
N LEU A 98 -1.22 14.08 4.48
CA LEU A 98 -1.74 14.12 3.11
C LEU A 98 -2.18 12.73 2.63
N ALA A 99 -1.38 11.68 2.91
CA ALA A 99 -1.70 10.31 2.50
C ALA A 99 -3.01 9.82 3.12
N PHE A 100 -3.23 10.09 4.39
CA PHE A 100 -4.49 9.77 5.08
C PHE A 100 -5.66 10.56 4.51
N ALA A 101 -5.53 11.89 4.37
CA ALA A 101 -6.60 12.74 3.85
C ALA A 101 -7.01 12.35 2.44
N ALA A 102 -6.03 12.03 1.58
CA ALA A 102 -6.27 11.60 0.20
C ALA A 102 -6.76 10.15 0.09
N GLY A 103 -6.41 9.28 1.06
CA GLY A 103 -6.83 7.87 1.08
C GLY A 103 -8.30 7.67 1.43
N ILE A 104 -8.91 8.57 2.19
CA ILE A 104 -10.33 8.53 2.54
C ILE A 104 -11.20 8.75 1.30
N SER A 105 -12.42 8.22 1.28
CA SER A 105 -13.36 8.42 0.17
C SER A 105 -14.72 8.90 0.69
N PRO A 106 -15.20 10.09 0.26
CA PRO A 106 -14.48 11.10 -0.52
C PRO A 106 -13.23 11.60 0.21
N ASN A 107 -12.20 12.08 -0.54
CA ASN A 107 -11.01 12.60 0.12
C ASN A 107 -11.32 13.89 0.90
N VAL A 108 -10.51 14.12 1.94
CA VAL A 108 -10.66 15.28 2.84
C VAL A 108 -9.39 16.14 2.82
N VAL A 109 -8.73 16.20 1.67
CA VAL A 109 -7.53 17.03 1.47
C VAL A 109 -7.92 18.50 1.49
N GLU A 110 -7.24 19.26 2.35
CA GLU A 110 -7.43 20.70 2.52
C GLU A 110 -6.15 21.46 2.11
N PRO A 111 -6.25 22.76 1.77
CA PRO A 111 -5.08 23.57 1.41
C PRO A 111 -3.95 23.53 2.45
N GLU A 112 -4.29 23.36 3.72
CA GLU A 112 -3.37 23.31 4.87
C GLU A 112 -2.41 22.11 4.76
N ASN A 113 -2.84 20.98 4.20
CA ASN A 113 -1.97 19.84 3.94
C ASN A 113 -0.79 20.23 3.03
N TYR A 114 -1.05 21.03 2.00
CA TYR A 114 0.01 21.51 1.10
C TYR A 114 0.86 22.62 1.72
N VAL A 115 0.28 23.45 2.58
CA VAL A 115 1.05 24.46 3.33
C VAL A 115 2.09 23.78 4.21
N GLU A 116 1.68 22.72 4.91
CA GLU A 116 2.60 21.97 5.78
C GLU A 116 3.66 21.22 4.97
N LEU A 117 3.25 20.51 3.89
CA LEU A 117 4.19 19.80 3.02
C LEU A 117 5.30 20.70 2.45
N ARG A 118 4.97 21.91 2.01
CA ARG A 118 5.95 22.86 1.43
C ARG A 118 7.01 23.34 2.40
N LYS A 119 6.85 23.13 3.70
CA LYS A 119 7.90 23.41 4.69
C LYS A 119 9.03 22.38 4.61
N HIS A 120 8.75 21.18 4.11
CA HIS A 120 9.64 20.02 4.17
C HIS A 120 10.05 19.48 2.79
N TYR A 121 9.22 19.70 1.75
CA TYR A 121 9.36 19.06 0.44
C TYR A 121 9.33 20.09 -0.69
N SER A 122 10.18 19.90 -1.68
CA SER A 122 10.13 20.64 -2.95
C SER A 122 8.87 20.24 -3.75
N ASN A 123 8.53 21.05 -4.76
CA ASN A 123 7.40 20.73 -5.64
C ASN A 123 7.57 19.37 -6.34
N ASP A 124 8.79 19.01 -6.75
CA ASP A 124 9.06 17.71 -7.39
C ASP A 124 8.82 16.55 -6.41
N GLN A 125 9.26 16.69 -5.16
CA GLN A 125 9.02 15.71 -4.11
C GLN A 125 7.52 15.58 -3.76
N ILE A 126 6.79 16.70 -3.76
CA ILE A 126 5.31 16.67 -3.55
C ILE A 126 4.63 15.91 -4.68
N ILE A 127 5.07 16.07 -5.93
CA ILE A 127 4.56 15.27 -7.06
C ILE A 127 4.87 13.78 -6.89
N GLU A 128 6.05 13.42 -6.36
CA GLU A 128 6.35 12.01 -6.04
C GLU A 128 5.43 11.47 -4.94
N ILE A 129 5.18 12.23 -3.87
CA ILE A 129 4.24 11.88 -2.80
C ILE A 129 2.84 11.62 -3.39
N LEU A 130 2.34 12.54 -4.23
CA LEU A 130 1.04 12.39 -4.89
C LEU A 130 0.99 11.17 -5.82
N ALA A 131 2.08 10.88 -6.55
CA ALA A 131 2.15 9.71 -7.41
C ALA A 131 2.04 8.40 -6.60
N VAL A 132 2.72 8.30 -5.45
CA VAL A 132 2.62 7.14 -4.55
C VAL A 132 1.19 6.98 -4.03
N ILE A 133 0.55 8.06 -3.58
CA ILE A 133 -0.84 8.04 -3.09
C ILE A 133 -1.80 7.59 -4.21
N ALA A 134 -1.66 8.14 -5.42
CA ALA A 134 -2.52 7.83 -6.55
C ALA A 134 -2.40 6.36 -7.00
N VAL A 135 -1.16 5.86 -7.11
CA VAL A 135 -0.89 4.46 -7.45
C VAL A 135 -1.37 3.54 -6.32
N GLY A 136 -1.13 3.92 -5.07
CA GLY A 136 -1.68 3.24 -3.90
C GLY A 136 -3.20 3.15 -3.96
N GLY A 137 -3.88 4.25 -4.29
CA GLY A 137 -5.34 4.28 -4.45
C GLY A 137 -5.86 3.35 -5.55
N PHE A 138 -5.14 3.24 -6.68
CA PHE A 138 -5.43 2.25 -7.72
C PHE A 138 -5.32 0.82 -7.17
N LEU A 139 -4.20 0.49 -6.52
CA LEU A 139 -3.97 -0.84 -5.95
C LEU A 139 -4.97 -1.18 -4.84
N ASN A 140 -5.27 -0.24 -3.96
CA ASN A 140 -6.24 -0.44 -2.89
C ASN A 140 -7.63 -0.79 -3.46
N ARG A 141 -8.09 -0.04 -4.46
CA ARG A 141 -9.38 -0.31 -5.10
C ARG A 141 -9.39 -1.64 -5.82
N TRP A 142 -8.33 -1.94 -6.58
CA TRP A 142 -8.19 -3.21 -7.30
C TRP A 142 -8.24 -4.39 -6.33
N ASN A 143 -7.29 -4.44 -5.41
CA ASN A 143 -7.13 -5.56 -4.50
C ASN A 143 -8.33 -5.76 -3.56
N ASP A 144 -8.91 -4.67 -3.08
CA ASP A 144 -10.07 -4.76 -2.20
C ASP A 144 -11.34 -5.18 -2.96
N THR A 145 -11.50 -4.76 -4.21
CA THR A 145 -12.66 -5.12 -5.04
C THR A 145 -12.70 -6.62 -5.35
N ILE A 146 -11.55 -7.19 -5.73
CA ILE A 146 -11.45 -8.62 -6.09
C ILE A 146 -11.09 -9.52 -4.91
N ALA A 147 -10.97 -8.97 -3.70
CA ALA A 147 -10.52 -9.70 -2.50
C ALA A 147 -9.20 -10.46 -2.71
N THR A 148 -8.19 -9.80 -3.32
CA THR A 148 -6.88 -10.42 -3.57
C THR A 148 -6.37 -11.14 -2.33
N VAL A 149 -6.04 -12.43 -2.46
CA VAL A 149 -5.48 -13.20 -1.36
C VAL A 149 -4.09 -12.70 -1.03
N THR A 150 -3.85 -12.40 0.24
CA THR A 150 -2.54 -12.00 0.73
C THR A 150 -1.62 -13.21 0.79
N ASP A 151 -0.34 -13.02 0.42
CA ASP A 151 0.66 -14.06 0.57
C ASP A 151 0.94 -14.36 2.05
N GLN A 152 1.38 -15.59 2.32
CA GLN A 152 1.54 -16.09 3.68
C GLN A 152 2.57 -15.31 4.48
N GLU A 153 3.67 -14.88 3.86
CA GLU A 153 4.74 -14.12 4.55
C GLU A 153 4.22 -12.77 5.05
N SER A 154 3.43 -12.07 4.22
CA SER A 154 2.80 -10.80 4.62
C SER A 154 1.73 -11.00 5.68
N ILE A 155 0.98 -12.11 5.64
CA ILE A 155 0.01 -12.48 6.70
C ILE A 155 0.75 -12.74 8.02
N ASP A 156 1.77 -13.59 8.01
CA ASP A 156 2.52 -13.97 9.21
C ASP A 156 3.17 -12.75 9.87
N PHE A 157 3.71 -11.85 9.05
CA PHE A 157 4.24 -10.59 9.54
C PHE A 157 3.14 -9.72 10.16
N ALA A 158 2.04 -9.51 9.47
CA ALA A 158 0.95 -8.65 9.93
C ALA A 158 0.26 -9.20 11.19
N GLU A 159 0.06 -10.53 11.30
CA GLU A 159 -0.45 -11.17 12.52
C GLU A 159 0.48 -10.92 13.72
N ARG A 160 1.79 -10.93 13.51
CA ARG A 160 2.77 -10.68 14.57
C ARG A 160 2.84 -9.21 14.97
N VAL A 161 2.86 -8.30 14.00
CA VAL A 161 3.20 -6.88 14.21
C VAL A 161 1.95 -5.99 14.26
N LEU A 162 0.95 -6.23 13.42
CA LEU A 162 -0.19 -5.33 13.26
C LEU A 162 -1.45 -5.76 14.01
N ARG A 163 -1.54 -7.03 14.42
CA ARG A 163 -2.69 -7.50 15.19
C ARG A 163 -2.94 -6.70 16.47
N PRO A 164 -1.90 -6.26 17.24
CA PRO A 164 -2.09 -5.43 18.42
C PRO A 164 -2.75 -4.07 18.14
N VAL A 165 -2.64 -3.55 16.92
CA VAL A 165 -3.27 -2.29 16.46
C VAL A 165 -4.56 -2.53 15.69
N GLY A 166 -5.12 -3.73 15.75
CA GLY A 166 -6.45 -4.06 15.23
C GLY A 166 -6.49 -4.59 13.80
N TRP A 167 -5.35 -4.86 13.17
CA TRP A 167 -5.33 -5.48 11.84
C TRP A 167 -5.84 -6.94 11.89
N ASN A 168 -6.52 -7.34 10.84
CA ASN A 168 -6.88 -8.74 10.55
C ASN A 168 -6.88 -8.93 9.01
N SER A 169 -6.82 -10.17 8.56
CA SER A 169 -6.76 -10.49 7.12
C SER A 169 -8.11 -10.32 6.39
N GLY A 170 -9.22 -10.28 7.11
CA GLY A 170 -10.55 -10.08 6.55
C GLY A 170 -10.87 -11.04 5.39
N LYS A 171 -11.37 -10.49 4.29
CA LYS A 171 -11.68 -11.23 3.05
C LYS A 171 -10.46 -11.61 2.21
N HIS A 172 -9.28 -11.24 2.63
CA HIS A 172 -8.02 -11.47 1.90
C HIS A 172 -7.30 -12.76 2.34
N THR A 173 -8.01 -13.65 3.01
CA THR A 173 -7.56 -14.99 3.42
C THR A 173 -7.85 -16.04 2.37
N GLY A 174 -7.25 -17.21 2.53
CA GLY A 174 -7.46 -18.39 1.69
C GLY A 174 -6.28 -18.69 0.79
N SER A 175 -6.33 -19.85 0.14
CA SER A 175 -5.30 -20.23 -0.84
C SER A 175 -5.64 -19.70 -2.24
N ALA A 176 -4.59 -19.55 -3.08
CA ALA A 176 -4.80 -19.23 -4.49
C ALA A 176 -5.65 -20.29 -5.21
N GLU A 177 -5.69 -21.53 -4.69
CA GLU A 177 -6.51 -22.60 -5.22
C GLU A 177 -7.98 -22.41 -4.87
N GLU A 178 -8.28 -21.95 -3.65
CA GLU A 178 -9.65 -21.62 -3.22
C GLU A 178 -10.19 -20.42 -4.00
N GLN A 179 -9.37 -19.41 -4.26
CA GLN A 179 -9.74 -18.31 -5.15
C GLN A 179 -10.05 -18.79 -6.57
N ARG A 180 -9.24 -19.70 -7.13
CA ARG A 180 -9.50 -20.27 -8.46
C ARG A 180 -10.76 -21.14 -8.51
N LYS A 181 -11.19 -21.71 -7.40
CA LYS A 181 -12.39 -22.59 -7.30
C LYS A 181 -13.71 -21.84 -7.11
N GLY A 182 -13.71 -20.52 -7.12
CA GLY A 182 -14.97 -19.77 -7.13
C GLY A 182 -15.35 -19.07 -5.85
N HIS A 183 -14.42 -18.36 -5.24
CA HIS A 183 -14.81 -17.30 -4.32
C HIS A 183 -15.72 -16.33 -5.10
N PRO A 184 -16.93 -15.96 -4.62
CA PRO A 184 -17.91 -15.18 -5.40
C PRO A 184 -17.45 -13.78 -5.80
N ILE A 185 -16.25 -13.37 -5.41
CA ILE A 185 -15.63 -12.07 -5.71
C ILE A 185 -14.43 -12.23 -6.67
N THR A 186 -14.08 -13.44 -7.09
CA THR A 186 -12.93 -13.69 -7.97
C THR A 186 -13.36 -14.09 -9.38
N PHE A 187 -12.52 -13.76 -10.35
CA PHE A 187 -12.73 -14.03 -11.78
C PHE A 187 -12.84 -15.52 -12.17
N GLY A 188 -12.84 -16.45 -11.22
CA GLY A 188 -13.13 -17.86 -11.49
C GLY A 188 -14.49 -18.13 -12.13
N TYR A 189 -15.32 -17.09 -12.28
CA TYR A 189 -16.58 -17.12 -13.05
C TYR A 189 -16.40 -16.79 -14.53
N ILE A 190 -15.22 -16.33 -14.96
CA ILE A 190 -15.00 -15.82 -16.32
C ILE A 190 -14.44 -16.93 -17.24
N ASP A 191 -13.98 -18.03 -16.68
CA ASP A 191 -13.44 -19.17 -17.43
C ASP A 191 -14.53 -20.20 -17.90
N LYS A 192 -15.79 -19.76 -18.07
CA LYS A 192 -16.85 -20.58 -18.66
C LYS A 192 -17.33 -20.00 -19.98
#